data_58279efba002932caa68da108b7a2d4e
#
_entry.id   58279efba002932caa68da108b7a2d4e
#
_cell.length_a   1.000
_cell.length_b   1.000
_cell.length_c   1.000
_cell.angle_alpha   90.00
_cell.angle_beta   90.00
_cell.angle_gamma   90.00
#
_symmetry.space_group_name_H-M   'P 1'
#
loop_
_entity.id
_entity.type
_entity.pdbx_description
1 polymer ?
#
loop_
_entity_poly.entity_id
_entity_poly.type
_entity_poly.pdbx_seq_one_letter_code
_entity_poly.pdbx_strand_id
1 'polypeptide(L)'
;MRSLLITLVLLFQTTCLAHASAIVEACTNLVHDYAYSRDHDDPDGYANVFAKNGVFLFRGQRFEGRAAIRKRMLDSSGQTTRHVVSNVQVTVETPEKARVVSYVTVTIATATEFPIQTSGATALGEYHDVCAKTTEGWKIQKRQFVDVFTLGD
;
A
#
# COMPACT_ATOMS: atom_id res chain seq x y z
N MET A 1 -4.64 38.44 29.29
CA MET A 1 -5.18 37.05 29.32
C MET A 1 -5.75 36.58 27.97
N ARG A 2 -6.49 37.41 27.20
CA ARG A 2 -7.05 37.00 25.88
C ARG A 2 -5.98 36.66 24.83
N SER A 3 -4.85 37.33 24.80
CA SER A 3 -3.79 37.12 23.79
C SER A 3 -3.07 35.77 23.98
N LEU A 4 -2.88 35.31 25.21
CA LEU A 4 -2.20 34.03 25.53
C LEU A 4 -3.05 32.81 25.14
N LEU A 5 -4.37 32.92 25.28
CA LEU A 5 -5.30 31.85 24.88
C LEU A 5 -5.34 31.63 23.33
N ILE A 6 -5.30 32.74 22.58
CA ILE A 6 -5.31 32.67 21.10
C ILE A 6 -4.02 32.01 20.58
N THR A 7 -2.87 32.34 21.17
CA THR A 7 -1.58 31.75 20.77
C THR A 7 -1.52 30.25 21.08
N LEU A 8 -2.07 29.83 22.20
CA LEU A 8 -2.10 28.39 22.57
C LEU A 8 -3.01 27.55 21.65
N VAL A 9 -4.16 28.09 21.24
CA VAL A 9 -5.08 27.43 20.31
C VAL A 9 -4.45 27.30 18.94
N LEU A 10 -3.76 28.32 18.43
CA LEU A 10 -3.06 28.26 17.14
C LEU A 10 -1.93 27.24 17.15
N LEU A 11 -1.16 27.12 18.21
CA LEU A 11 -0.09 26.11 18.36
C LEU A 11 -0.67 24.68 18.37
N PHE A 12 -1.81 24.45 18.99
CA PHE A 12 -2.44 23.14 19.04
C PHE A 12 -3.00 22.70 17.68
N GLN A 13 -3.54 23.64 16.90
CA GLN A 13 -4.05 23.38 15.56
C GLN A 13 -2.93 23.04 14.57
N THR A 14 -1.78 23.72 14.63
CA THR A 14 -0.65 23.45 13.73
C THR A 14 -0.02 22.09 13.99
N THR A 15 0.08 21.65 15.24
CA THR A 15 0.61 20.33 15.59
C THR A 15 -0.32 19.19 15.15
N CYS A 16 -1.63 19.36 15.23
CA CYS A 16 -2.62 18.37 14.81
C CYS A 16 -2.59 18.17 13.27
N LEU A 17 -2.53 19.26 12.50
CA LEU A 17 -2.44 19.22 11.04
C LEU A 17 -1.13 18.56 10.56
N ALA A 18 0.00 18.91 11.17
CA ALA A 18 1.30 18.32 10.86
C ALA A 18 1.30 16.79 11.13
N HIS A 19 0.66 16.37 12.22
CA HIS A 19 0.56 14.96 12.55
C HIS A 19 -0.31 14.18 11.54
N ALA A 20 -1.45 14.73 11.15
CA ALA A 20 -2.32 14.11 10.13
C ALA A 20 -1.61 14.02 8.78
N SER A 21 -0.87 15.03 8.36
CA SER A 21 -0.08 15.03 7.14
C SER A 21 0.99 13.93 7.14
N ALA A 22 1.70 13.74 8.25
CA ALA A 22 2.70 12.69 8.38
C ALA A 22 2.10 11.29 8.30
N ILE A 23 0.86 11.07 8.78
CA ILE A 23 0.15 9.80 8.64
C ILE A 23 -0.21 9.56 7.17
N VAL A 24 -0.73 10.58 6.50
CA VAL A 24 -1.09 10.49 5.07
C VAL A 24 0.13 10.12 4.24
N GLU A 25 1.25 10.80 4.45
CA GLU A 25 2.51 10.52 3.76
C GLU A 25 2.99 9.09 4.03
N ALA A 26 3.05 8.68 5.30
CA ALA A 26 3.51 7.34 5.67
C ALA A 26 2.65 6.23 5.03
N CYS A 27 1.32 6.38 5.04
CA CYS A 27 0.42 5.39 4.45
C CYS A 27 0.51 5.38 2.91
N THR A 28 0.68 6.54 2.29
CA THR A 28 0.89 6.65 0.84
C THR A 28 2.19 5.97 0.42
N ASN A 29 3.27 6.18 1.16
CA ASN A 29 4.56 5.54 0.90
C ASN A 29 4.45 4.00 0.97
N LEU A 30 3.71 3.43 1.93
CA LEU A 30 3.51 1.98 2.00
C LEU A 30 2.87 1.39 0.73
N VAL A 31 1.95 2.14 0.10
CA VAL A 31 1.31 1.70 -1.16
C VAL A 31 2.32 1.70 -2.30
N HIS A 32 3.14 2.75 -2.40
CA HIS A 32 4.18 2.85 -3.43
C HIS A 32 5.33 1.86 -3.21
N ASP A 33 5.79 1.70 -1.98
CA ASP A 33 6.85 0.76 -1.62
C ASP A 33 6.46 -0.69 -1.93
N TYR A 34 5.18 -1.05 -1.70
CA TYR A 34 4.65 -2.35 -2.11
C TYR A 34 4.77 -2.57 -3.62
N ALA A 35 4.30 -1.60 -4.42
CA ALA A 35 4.34 -1.66 -5.87
C ALA A 35 5.79 -1.71 -6.38
N TYR A 36 6.64 -0.85 -5.85
CA TYR A 36 8.06 -0.80 -6.19
C TYR A 36 8.77 -2.11 -5.92
N SER A 37 8.62 -2.66 -4.69
CA SER A 37 9.26 -3.91 -4.31
C SER A 37 8.78 -5.08 -5.17
N ARG A 38 7.48 -5.12 -5.51
CA ARG A 38 6.94 -6.16 -6.39
C ARG A 38 7.51 -6.09 -7.80
N ASP A 39 7.65 -4.86 -8.33
CA ASP A 39 8.12 -4.61 -9.69
C ASP A 39 9.64 -4.77 -9.86
N HIS A 40 10.38 -4.79 -8.75
CA HIS A 40 11.84 -4.94 -8.71
C HIS A 40 12.30 -6.27 -8.11
N ASP A 41 11.39 -7.23 -7.98
CA ASP A 41 11.65 -8.58 -7.45
C ASP A 41 12.34 -8.55 -6.06
N ASP A 42 11.88 -7.64 -5.18
CA ASP A 42 12.31 -7.54 -3.79
C ASP A 42 11.29 -8.17 -2.82
N PRO A 43 11.38 -9.48 -2.54
CA PRO A 43 10.42 -10.16 -1.68
C PRO A 43 10.48 -9.72 -0.21
N ASP A 44 11.61 -9.21 0.24
CA ASP A 44 11.76 -8.72 1.61
C ASP A 44 11.14 -7.35 1.77
N GLY A 45 11.40 -6.40 0.85
CA GLY A 45 10.73 -5.10 0.79
C GLY A 45 9.22 -5.26 0.65
N TYR A 46 8.77 -6.13 -0.27
CA TYR A 46 7.36 -6.46 -0.47
C TYR A 46 6.65 -6.93 0.81
N ALA A 47 7.29 -7.80 1.60
CA ALA A 47 6.72 -8.29 2.85
C ALA A 47 6.84 -7.27 3.99
N ASN A 48 7.89 -6.44 4.00
CA ASN A 48 8.18 -5.51 5.08
C ASN A 48 7.24 -4.29 5.13
N VAL A 49 6.50 -3.99 4.07
CA VAL A 49 5.44 -2.97 4.15
C VAL A 49 4.28 -3.42 5.02
N PHE A 50 4.11 -4.73 5.25
CA PHE A 50 3.08 -5.27 6.13
C PHE A 50 3.54 -5.34 7.58
N ALA A 51 2.59 -5.28 8.51
CA ALA A 51 2.82 -5.63 9.91
C ALA A 51 3.25 -7.09 10.03
N LYS A 52 3.91 -7.48 11.13
CA LYS A 52 4.38 -8.88 11.34
C LYS A 52 3.27 -9.91 11.17
N ASN A 53 2.07 -9.57 11.66
CA ASN A 53 0.83 -10.35 11.54
C ASN A 53 -0.12 -9.77 10.48
N GLY A 54 0.39 -9.01 9.52
CA GLY A 54 -0.39 -8.41 8.46
C GLY A 54 -1.08 -9.45 7.58
N VAL A 55 -2.18 -9.06 6.95
CA VAL A 55 -3.00 -9.93 6.12
C VAL A 55 -3.12 -9.36 4.73
N PHE A 56 -2.87 -10.19 3.72
CA PHE A 56 -3.15 -9.87 2.33
C PHE A 56 -4.23 -10.81 1.79
N LEU A 57 -5.33 -10.23 1.31
CA LEU A 57 -6.43 -10.92 0.64
C LEU A 57 -6.35 -10.63 -0.86
N PHE A 58 -6.22 -11.69 -1.65
CA PHE A 58 -6.07 -11.58 -3.09
C PHE A 58 -6.88 -12.69 -3.79
N ARG A 59 -7.92 -12.30 -4.52
CA ARG A 59 -8.75 -13.19 -5.33
C ARG A 59 -9.17 -14.47 -4.58
N GLY A 60 -9.75 -14.29 -3.40
CA GLY A 60 -10.23 -15.38 -2.54
C GLY A 60 -9.16 -16.07 -1.70
N GLN A 61 -7.87 -15.81 -1.94
CA GLN A 61 -6.77 -16.35 -1.14
C GLN A 61 -6.43 -15.41 0.03
N ARG A 62 -5.98 -15.99 1.15
CA ARG A 62 -5.55 -15.28 2.35
C ARG A 62 -4.09 -15.62 2.66
N PHE A 63 -3.26 -14.60 2.74
CA PHE A 63 -1.87 -14.69 3.14
C PHE A 63 -1.72 -13.95 4.47
N GLU A 64 -1.32 -14.65 5.53
CA GLU A 64 -1.22 -14.11 6.88
C GLU A 64 0.20 -14.16 7.39
N GLY A 65 0.68 -13.00 7.85
CA GLY A 65 2.04 -12.78 8.30
C GLY A 65 3.03 -12.59 7.15
N ARG A 66 4.14 -11.90 7.45
CA ARG A 66 5.18 -11.56 6.46
C ARG A 66 5.75 -12.78 5.74
N ALA A 67 5.89 -13.91 6.43
CA ALA A 67 6.43 -15.12 5.82
C ALA A 67 5.55 -15.66 4.69
N ALA A 68 4.22 -15.71 4.90
CA ALA A 68 3.27 -16.14 3.88
C ALA A 68 3.19 -15.13 2.72
N ILE A 69 3.22 -13.83 3.02
CA ILE A 69 3.20 -12.75 2.02
C ILE A 69 4.48 -12.78 1.18
N ARG A 70 5.65 -12.95 1.81
CA ARG A 70 6.92 -13.12 1.11
C ARG A 70 6.91 -14.34 0.20
N LYS A 71 6.45 -15.48 0.73
CA LYS A 71 6.34 -16.73 -0.04
C LYS A 71 5.46 -16.55 -1.29
N ARG A 72 4.32 -15.87 -1.17
CA ARG A 72 3.45 -15.57 -2.31
C ARG A 72 4.20 -14.85 -3.43
N MET A 73 5.07 -13.89 -3.10
CA MET A 73 5.89 -13.22 -4.10
C MET A 73 6.89 -14.17 -4.75
N LEU A 74 7.57 -14.99 -3.96
CA LEU A 74 8.53 -15.98 -4.46
C LEU A 74 7.87 -17.04 -5.37
N ASP A 75 6.64 -17.46 -5.06
CA ASP A 75 5.87 -18.40 -5.87
C ASP A 75 5.49 -17.83 -7.26
N SER A 76 5.58 -16.50 -7.43
CA SER A 76 5.38 -15.80 -8.70
C SER A 76 6.69 -15.19 -9.26
N SER A 77 7.85 -15.71 -8.84
CA SER A 77 9.16 -15.30 -9.38
C SER A 77 9.26 -15.63 -10.89
N GLY A 78 10.13 -14.91 -11.59
CA GLY A 78 10.29 -15.03 -13.04
C GLY A 78 9.22 -14.28 -13.86
N GLN A 79 8.38 -13.48 -13.21
CA GLN A 79 7.45 -12.58 -13.87
C GLN A 79 7.95 -11.13 -13.76
N THR A 80 7.96 -10.43 -14.89
CA THR A 80 8.12 -8.96 -14.86
C THR A 80 6.76 -8.33 -14.66
N THR A 81 6.64 -7.47 -13.67
CA THR A 81 5.40 -6.76 -13.36
C THR A 81 5.59 -5.26 -13.42
N ARG A 82 4.52 -4.53 -13.70
CA ARG A 82 4.45 -3.08 -13.50
C ARG A 82 3.11 -2.74 -12.87
N HIS A 83 3.17 -2.05 -11.74
CA HIS A 83 2.02 -1.53 -11.02
C HIS A 83 1.92 -0.02 -11.24
N VAL A 84 0.88 0.42 -11.91
CA VAL A 84 0.53 1.85 -11.98
C VAL A 84 -0.49 2.12 -10.88
N VAL A 85 -0.03 2.75 -9.80
CA VAL A 85 -0.90 3.15 -8.68
C VAL A 85 -1.32 4.59 -8.87
N SER A 86 -2.61 4.85 -8.66
CA SER A 86 -3.19 6.19 -8.75
C SER A 86 -4.31 6.38 -7.73
N ASN A 87 -4.81 7.62 -7.61
CA ASN A 87 -5.94 7.97 -6.74
C ASN A 87 -5.80 7.44 -5.30
N VAL A 88 -4.62 7.60 -4.71
CA VAL A 88 -4.38 7.19 -3.33
C VAL A 88 -5.14 8.13 -2.38
N GLN A 89 -6.17 7.61 -1.74
CA GLN A 89 -7.00 8.32 -0.76
C GLN A 89 -6.76 7.75 0.63
N VAL A 90 -6.24 8.57 1.52
CA VAL A 90 -5.97 8.20 2.92
C VAL A 90 -7.00 8.86 3.83
N THR A 91 -7.70 8.06 4.63
CA THR A 91 -8.61 8.51 5.68
C THR A 91 -8.00 8.18 7.04
N VAL A 92 -7.56 9.19 7.76
CA VAL A 92 -7.05 9.03 9.13
C VAL A 92 -8.23 8.78 10.07
N GLU A 93 -8.27 7.60 10.70
CA GLU A 93 -9.33 7.25 11.66
C GLU A 93 -8.95 7.62 13.09
N THR A 94 -7.68 7.37 13.44
CA THR A 94 -7.10 7.70 14.75
C THR A 94 -5.61 8.05 14.56
N PRO A 95 -4.91 8.59 15.57
CA PRO A 95 -3.46 8.80 15.50
C PRO A 95 -2.63 7.54 15.21
N GLU A 96 -3.24 6.35 15.30
CA GLU A 96 -2.57 5.06 15.16
C GLU A 96 -3.17 4.19 14.04
N LYS A 97 -4.23 4.68 13.36
CA LYS A 97 -4.94 3.91 12.34
C LYS A 97 -5.45 4.78 11.20
N ALA A 98 -5.25 4.30 9.98
CA ALA A 98 -5.77 4.92 8.76
C ALA A 98 -6.29 3.85 7.79
N ARG A 99 -7.25 4.24 6.94
CA ARG A 99 -7.64 3.46 5.76
C ARG A 99 -7.07 4.11 4.51
N VAL A 100 -6.74 3.27 3.55
CA VAL A 100 -6.30 3.73 2.24
C VAL A 100 -7.09 2.99 1.17
N VAL A 101 -7.56 3.73 0.17
CA VAL A 101 -8.04 3.17 -1.09
C VAL A 101 -7.15 3.71 -2.19
N SER A 102 -6.66 2.84 -3.06
CA SER A 102 -5.88 3.24 -4.23
C SER A 102 -6.27 2.42 -5.45
N TYR A 103 -6.25 3.06 -6.63
CA TYR A 103 -6.48 2.35 -7.88
C TYR A 103 -5.16 1.75 -8.36
N VAL A 104 -5.25 0.59 -8.98
CA VAL A 104 -4.09 -0.09 -9.52
C VAL A 104 -4.39 -0.72 -10.87
N THR A 105 -3.49 -0.46 -11.81
CA THR A 105 -3.38 -1.18 -13.07
C THR A 105 -2.12 -2.01 -13.02
N VAL A 106 -2.22 -3.31 -13.29
CA VAL A 106 -1.07 -4.22 -13.28
C VAL A 106 -0.89 -4.83 -14.66
N THR A 107 0.34 -4.77 -15.16
CA THR A 107 0.78 -5.54 -16.34
C THR A 107 1.76 -6.60 -15.88
N ILE A 108 1.58 -7.83 -16.35
CA ILE A 108 2.44 -8.98 -16.03
C ILE A 108 2.90 -9.63 -17.34
N ALA A 109 4.19 -9.96 -17.40
CA ALA A 109 4.77 -10.76 -18.49
C ALA A 109 5.77 -11.76 -17.92
N THR A 110 5.99 -12.87 -18.62
CA THR A 110 6.98 -13.89 -18.26
C THR A 110 8.35 -13.65 -18.88
N ALA A 111 8.49 -12.62 -19.72
CA ALA A 111 9.76 -12.23 -20.31
C ALA A 111 10.57 -11.32 -19.38
N THR A 112 11.90 -11.39 -19.52
CA THR A 112 12.85 -10.60 -18.70
C THR A 112 13.74 -9.66 -19.52
N GLU A 113 13.77 -9.82 -20.85
CA GLU A 113 14.55 -8.95 -21.74
C GLU A 113 13.71 -7.77 -22.21
N PHE A 114 14.19 -6.56 -21.96
CA PHE A 114 13.50 -5.32 -22.35
C PHE A 114 13.84 -4.88 -23.79
N PRO A 115 12.88 -4.27 -24.51
CA PRO A 115 11.47 -4.05 -24.13
C PRO A 115 10.64 -5.31 -24.26
N ILE A 116 9.72 -5.50 -23.29
CA ILE A 116 8.80 -6.65 -23.26
C ILE A 116 7.53 -6.32 -24.03
N GLN A 117 7.12 -7.18 -24.94
CA GLN A 117 5.82 -7.07 -25.59
C GLN A 117 4.73 -7.61 -24.66
N THR A 118 3.63 -6.86 -24.55
CA THR A 118 2.47 -7.25 -23.74
C THR A 118 1.18 -6.93 -24.47
N SER A 119 0.13 -7.68 -24.19
CA SER A 119 -1.23 -7.43 -24.67
C SER A 119 -1.96 -6.31 -23.87
N GLY A 120 -1.32 -5.75 -22.84
CA GLY A 120 -1.89 -4.68 -22.02
C GLY A 120 -1.97 -5.02 -20.54
N ALA A 121 -2.97 -4.44 -19.86
CA ALA A 121 -3.17 -4.68 -18.44
C ALA A 121 -3.65 -6.11 -18.18
N THR A 122 -3.18 -6.69 -17.08
CA THR A 122 -3.56 -8.03 -16.60
C THR A 122 -4.57 -7.95 -15.45
N ALA A 123 -4.59 -6.81 -14.75
CA ALA A 123 -5.56 -6.54 -13.69
C ALA A 123 -5.86 -5.04 -13.62
N LEU A 124 -7.12 -4.72 -13.37
CA LEU A 124 -7.62 -3.38 -13.12
C LEU A 124 -8.49 -3.42 -11.86
N GLY A 125 -8.02 -2.82 -10.79
CA GLY A 125 -8.71 -2.95 -9.51
C GLY A 125 -8.30 -1.90 -8.49
N GLU A 126 -8.61 -2.19 -7.24
CA GLU A 126 -8.32 -1.35 -6.10
C GLU A 126 -7.59 -2.14 -5.01
N TYR A 127 -6.71 -1.45 -4.28
CA TYR A 127 -6.26 -1.89 -2.98
C TYR A 127 -7.07 -1.18 -1.89
N HIS A 128 -7.64 -1.96 -0.99
CA HIS A 128 -8.28 -1.48 0.23
C HIS A 128 -7.39 -1.86 1.41
N ASP A 129 -6.75 -0.87 2.01
CA ASP A 129 -5.79 -1.07 3.08
C ASP A 129 -6.29 -0.55 4.42
N VAL A 130 -5.89 -1.24 5.47
CA VAL A 130 -5.87 -0.75 6.84
C VAL A 130 -4.42 -0.61 7.24
N CYS A 131 -3.97 0.62 7.47
CA CYS A 131 -2.66 0.94 8.00
C CYS A 131 -2.74 1.14 9.51
N ALA A 132 -1.75 0.64 10.23
CA ALA A 132 -1.63 0.78 11.67
C ALA A 132 -0.21 1.19 12.06
N LYS A 133 -0.11 2.01 13.12
CA LYS A 133 1.17 2.35 13.72
C LYS A 133 1.65 1.19 14.59
N THR A 134 2.87 0.73 14.34
CA THR A 134 3.52 -0.36 15.07
C THR A 134 4.80 0.14 15.72
N THR A 135 5.50 -0.72 16.45
CA THR A 135 6.85 -0.44 16.97
C THR A 135 7.88 -0.26 15.84
N GLU A 136 7.57 -0.72 14.62
CA GLU A 136 8.41 -0.57 13.42
C GLU A 136 7.94 0.58 12.51
N GLY A 137 7.11 1.50 13.00
CA GLY A 137 6.48 2.57 12.24
C GLY A 137 5.12 2.17 11.65
N TRP A 138 4.65 2.93 10.68
CA TRP A 138 3.40 2.62 9.97
C TRP A 138 3.58 1.40 9.09
N LYS A 139 2.59 0.49 9.13
CA LYS A 139 2.57 -0.76 8.36
C LYS A 139 1.17 -1.08 7.88
N ILE A 140 1.07 -1.82 6.77
CA ILE A 140 -0.21 -2.36 6.31
C ILE A 140 -0.59 -3.52 7.22
N GLN A 141 -1.66 -3.35 8.00
CA GLN A 141 -2.22 -4.40 8.85
C GLN A 141 -3.09 -5.36 8.04
N LYS A 142 -3.82 -4.82 7.05
CA LYS A 142 -4.63 -5.60 6.12
C LYS A 142 -4.62 -4.92 4.76
N ARG A 143 -4.42 -5.69 3.71
CA ARG A 143 -4.67 -5.31 2.32
C ARG A 143 -5.68 -6.25 1.71
N GLN A 144 -6.61 -5.72 0.93
CA GLN A 144 -7.50 -6.48 0.07
C GLN A 144 -7.37 -5.94 -1.35
N PHE A 145 -7.09 -6.82 -2.30
CA PHE A 145 -7.25 -6.50 -3.71
C PHE A 145 -8.70 -6.76 -4.13
N VAL A 146 -9.28 -5.81 -4.83
CA VAL A 146 -10.64 -5.88 -5.38
C VAL A 146 -10.53 -5.72 -6.89
N ASP A 147 -10.90 -6.75 -7.64
CA ASP A 147 -11.02 -6.64 -9.09
C ASP A 147 -12.23 -5.73 -9.40
N VAL A 148 -12.00 -4.60 -10.09
CA VAL A 148 -13.07 -3.68 -10.52
C VAL A 148 -13.53 -3.99 -11.93
N PHE A 149 -12.61 -4.46 -12.77
CA PHE A 149 -12.92 -4.86 -14.13
C PHE A 149 -12.44 -6.29 -14.40
N THR A 150 -13.27 -7.06 -15.08
CA THR A 150 -12.84 -8.30 -15.73
C THR A 150 -12.31 -7.92 -17.11
N LEU A 151 -11.05 -8.23 -17.35
CA LEU A 151 -10.45 -8.00 -18.66
C LEU A 151 -10.92 -9.11 -19.60
N GLY A 152 -11.43 -8.72 -20.77
CA GLY A 152 -11.80 -9.67 -21.83
C GLY A 152 -10.55 -10.29 -22.47
N ASP A 153 -10.75 -11.44 -23.08
CA ASP A 153 -9.74 -12.13 -23.91
C ASP A 153 -9.47 -11.36 -25.20
#